data_5bd6d12ab759ffc3150258a4024b603f
#
_entry.id   5bd6d12ab759ffc3150258a4024b603f
#
_cell.length_a   1.000
_cell.length_b   1.000
_cell.length_c   1.000
_cell.angle_alpha   90.00
_cell.angle_beta   90.00
_cell.angle_gamma   90.00
#
_symmetry.space_group_name_H-M   'P 1'
#
loop_
_entity.id
_entity.type
_entity.pdbx_description
1 polymer ?
#
loop_
_entity_poly.entity_id
_entity_poly.type
_entity_poly.pdbx_seq_one_letter_code
_entity_poly.pdbx_strand_id
1 'polypeptide(L)'
;KLVQFPELKLAYSEGQIGWLPYVLERADTVWQQHRAWGGVADLVPEPPSTYYYRQIYGCFFDDVYGLDNLEKVGVNNICFETDYPHSDSTWPHSKETAEKLMGHLPEDVIYKLMRGNAIEMLGLDFDK
;
A
#
# COMPACT_ATOMS: atom_id res chain seq x y z
N LYS A 1 8.71 -8.08 13.64
CA LYS A 1 7.49 -8.92 13.58
C LYS A 1 7.26 -9.50 12.20
N LEU A 2 7.34 -8.71 11.12
CA LEU A 2 7.12 -9.20 9.74
C LEU A 2 8.07 -10.35 9.36
N VAL A 3 9.33 -10.30 9.80
CA VAL A 3 10.30 -11.38 9.63
C VAL A 3 9.87 -12.66 10.37
N GLN A 4 9.32 -12.51 11.59
CA GLN A 4 8.92 -13.63 12.44
C GLN A 4 7.60 -14.28 11.99
N PHE A 5 6.76 -13.52 11.31
CA PHE A 5 5.43 -13.93 10.88
C PHE A 5 5.26 -13.60 9.39
N PRO A 6 5.81 -14.42 8.48
CA PRO A 6 5.80 -14.13 7.04
C PRO A 6 4.40 -14.09 6.42
N GLU A 7 3.43 -14.78 7.04
CA GLU A 7 2.04 -14.76 6.60
C GLU A 7 1.20 -13.60 7.18
N LEU A 8 1.79 -12.83 8.12
CA LEU A 8 1.12 -11.67 8.67
C LEU A 8 0.96 -10.59 7.60
N LYS A 9 -0.25 -10.14 7.40
CA LYS A 9 -0.57 -8.97 6.58
C LYS A 9 -1.00 -7.83 7.47
N LEU A 10 -0.53 -6.63 7.17
CA LEU A 10 -0.90 -5.40 7.85
C LEU A 10 -1.56 -4.47 6.83
N ALA A 11 -2.73 -3.96 7.19
CA ALA A 11 -3.38 -2.89 6.45
C ALA A 11 -3.48 -1.66 7.35
N TYR A 12 -3.24 -0.49 6.78
CA TYR A 12 -3.49 0.77 7.45
C TYR A 12 -4.41 1.63 6.57
N SER A 13 -5.48 2.09 7.18
CA SER A 13 -6.47 2.95 6.55
C SER A 13 -6.11 4.42 6.74
N GLU A 14 -6.71 5.30 5.95
CA GLU A 14 -6.67 6.76 6.08
C GLU A 14 -5.27 7.39 5.93
N GLY A 15 -4.25 6.58 5.65
CA GLY A 15 -2.85 7.04 5.60
C GLY A 15 -2.44 7.70 4.30
N GLN A 16 -3.24 7.60 3.25
CA GLN A 16 -2.84 7.91 1.89
C GLN A 16 -1.56 7.18 1.47
N ILE A 17 -1.06 7.39 0.27
CA ILE A 17 0.02 6.56 -0.29
C ILE A 17 1.19 7.36 -0.89
N GLY A 18 1.02 8.65 -1.09
CA GLY A 18 2.02 9.49 -1.76
C GLY A 18 3.34 9.66 -1.01
N TRP A 19 3.35 9.44 0.31
CA TRP A 19 4.56 9.50 1.14
C TRP A 19 5.40 8.20 1.10
N LEU A 20 4.80 7.09 0.68
CA LEU A 20 5.42 5.76 0.69
C LEU A 20 6.73 5.67 -0.11
N PRO A 21 6.84 6.19 -1.34
CA PRO A 21 8.07 6.10 -2.10
C PRO A 21 9.29 6.65 -1.36
N TYR A 22 9.14 7.81 -0.73
CA TYR A 22 10.22 8.42 0.04
C TYR A 22 10.58 7.60 1.30
N VAL A 23 9.57 7.15 2.04
CA VAL A 23 9.81 6.41 3.28
C VAL A 23 10.47 5.06 3.01
N LEU A 24 10.05 4.35 1.97
CA LEU A 24 10.64 3.08 1.58
C LEU A 24 12.10 3.24 1.14
N GLU A 25 12.38 4.22 0.29
CA GLU A 25 13.75 4.54 -0.14
C GLU A 25 14.64 4.92 1.05
N ARG A 26 14.10 5.77 1.95
CA ARG A 26 14.84 6.21 3.13
C ARG A 26 15.09 5.08 4.12
N ALA A 27 14.11 4.22 4.33
CA ALA A 27 14.24 3.06 5.20
C ALA A 27 15.32 2.09 4.70
N ASP A 28 15.34 1.79 3.41
CA ASP A 28 16.35 0.94 2.79
C ASP A 28 17.76 1.55 2.88
N THR A 29 17.86 2.86 2.65
CA THR A 29 19.14 3.58 2.79
C THR A 29 19.68 3.52 4.21
N VAL A 30 18.84 3.79 5.21
CA VAL A 30 19.22 3.71 6.63
C VAL A 30 19.61 2.28 7.00
N TRP A 31 18.83 1.29 6.58
CA TRP A 31 19.13 -0.11 6.79
C TRP A 31 20.50 -0.48 6.19
N GLN A 32 20.77 -0.12 4.95
CA GLN A 32 22.03 -0.42 4.29
C GLN A 32 23.23 0.22 5.01
N GLN A 33 23.10 1.44 5.47
CA GLN A 33 24.18 2.19 6.12
C GLN A 33 24.46 1.73 7.57
N HIS A 34 23.43 1.29 8.27
CA HIS A 34 23.51 1.09 9.72
C HIS A 34 23.37 -0.35 10.19
N ARG A 35 22.97 -1.30 9.32
CA ARG A 35 22.69 -2.68 9.72
C ARG A 35 23.86 -3.39 10.42
N ALA A 36 25.09 -3.11 10.01
CA ALA A 36 26.28 -3.82 10.51
C ALA A 36 26.59 -3.47 11.97
N TRP A 37 26.43 -2.21 12.35
CA TRP A 37 26.73 -1.72 13.70
C TRP A 37 25.47 -1.42 14.53
N GLY A 38 24.34 -1.23 13.89
CA GLY A 38 23.05 -0.99 14.56
C GLY A 38 22.41 -2.21 15.22
N GLY A 39 23.03 -3.39 15.13
CA GLY A 39 22.55 -4.61 15.76
C GLY A 39 21.29 -5.20 15.12
N VAL A 40 20.95 -4.81 13.89
CA VAL A 40 19.73 -5.26 13.19
C VAL A 40 20.00 -6.21 12.03
N ALA A 41 21.27 -6.52 11.71
CA ALA A 41 21.63 -7.34 10.58
C ALA A 41 20.94 -8.73 10.57
N ASP A 42 20.85 -9.36 11.74
CA ASP A 42 20.23 -10.68 11.91
C ASP A 42 18.72 -10.57 12.16
N LEU A 43 18.24 -9.44 12.67
CA LEU A 43 16.82 -9.22 12.99
C LEU A 43 16.01 -8.78 11.78
N VAL A 44 16.64 -8.09 10.83
CA VAL A 44 16.05 -7.59 9.60
C VAL A 44 17.01 -7.93 8.44
N PRO A 45 16.99 -9.18 7.96
CA PRO A 45 17.97 -9.67 6.98
C PRO A 45 17.83 -9.05 5.58
N GLU A 46 16.63 -8.59 5.22
CA GLU A 46 16.33 -7.98 3.93
C GLU A 46 16.05 -6.47 4.08
N PRO A 47 16.17 -5.68 2.99
CA PRO A 47 15.75 -4.28 3.01
C PRO A 47 14.31 -4.11 3.50
N PRO A 48 13.98 -3.08 4.28
CA PRO A 48 12.62 -2.83 4.79
C PRO A 48 11.53 -2.78 3.72
N SER A 49 11.82 -2.26 2.52
CA SER A 49 10.87 -2.23 1.40
C SER A 49 10.42 -3.63 0.98
N THR A 50 11.27 -4.66 1.12
CA THR A 50 10.93 -6.04 0.81
C THR A 50 9.74 -6.52 1.65
N TYR A 51 9.74 -6.17 2.94
CA TYR A 51 8.64 -6.53 3.84
C TYR A 51 7.37 -5.74 3.54
N TYR A 52 7.52 -4.47 3.17
CA TYR A 52 6.40 -3.67 2.72
C TYR A 52 5.70 -4.34 1.53
N TYR A 53 6.41 -4.57 0.44
CA TYR A 53 5.81 -5.13 -0.78
C TYR A 53 5.22 -6.53 -0.59
N ARG A 54 5.66 -7.27 0.41
CA ARG A 54 5.19 -8.61 0.70
C ARG A 54 3.98 -8.66 1.64
N GLN A 55 3.91 -7.76 2.63
CA GLN A 55 3.04 -7.94 3.79
C GLN A 55 2.22 -6.71 4.19
N ILE A 56 2.49 -5.53 3.61
CA ILE A 56 1.83 -4.29 4.03
C ILE A 56 0.96 -3.75 2.91
N TYR A 57 -0.24 -3.32 3.30
CA TYR A 57 -1.22 -2.69 2.42
C TYR A 57 -1.58 -1.31 2.95
N GLY A 58 -1.60 -0.33 2.05
CA GLY A 58 -2.07 1.02 2.32
C GLY A 58 -3.43 1.28 1.69
N CYS A 59 -4.14 2.29 2.19
CA CYS A 59 -5.38 2.74 1.61
C CYS A 59 -5.30 4.21 1.22
N PHE A 60 -6.06 4.58 0.19
CA PHE A 60 -6.15 5.95 -0.29
C PHE A 60 -7.57 6.26 -0.78
N PHE A 61 -7.96 7.51 -0.74
CA PHE A 61 -9.22 8.00 -1.30
C PHE A 61 -9.05 9.25 -2.18
N ASP A 62 -8.02 10.08 -1.97
CA ASP A 62 -7.68 11.23 -2.82
C ASP A 62 -6.16 11.49 -2.76
N ASP A 63 -5.40 10.81 -3.60
CA ASP A 63 -3.93 10.92 -3.62
C ASP A 63 -3.39 10.80 -5.04
N VAL A 64 -3.39 11.91 -5.76
CA VAL A 64 -2.87 11.99 -7.14
C VAL A 64 -1.39 11.64 -7.19
N TYR A 65 -0.59 12.17 -6.24
CA TYR A 65 0.85 11.93 -6.25
C TYR A 65 1.19 10.46 -6.04
N GLY A 66 0.47 9.77 -5.16
CA GLY A 66 0.63 8.33 -4.96
C GLY A 66 0.28 7.54 -6.21
N LEU A 67 -0.81 7.90 -6.89
CA LEU A 67 -1.22 7.27 -8.14
C LEU A 67 -0.26 7.51 -9.30
N ASP A 68 0.34 8.70 -9.39
CA ASP A 68 1.38 9.02 -10.38
C ASP A 68 2.69 8.23 -10.13
N ASN A 69 2.86 7.66 -8.95
CA ASN A 69 4.04 6.89 -8.55
C ASN A 69 3.72 5.42 -8.22
N LEU A 70 2.70 4.83 -8.83
CA LEU A 70 2.24 3.46 -8.58
C LEU A 70 3.35 2.41 -8.64
N GLU A 71 4.30 2.55 -9.53
CA GLU A 71 5.45 1.64 -9.64
C GLU A 71 6.26 1.57 -8.33
N LYS A 72 6.43 2.71 -7.64
CA LYS A 72 7.18 2.81 -6.39
C LYS A 72 6.33 2.56 -5.15
N VAL A 73 5.06 2.91 -5.22
CA VAL A 73 4.09 2.62 -4.15
C VAL A 73 3.79 1.12 -4.08
N GLY A 74 3.75 0.44 -5.21
CA GLY A 74 3.42 -0.97 -5.31
C GLY A 74 1.93 -1.19 -5.63
N VAL A 75 1.61 -1.43 -6.89
CA VAL A 75 0.23 -1.60 -7.38
C VAL A 75 -0.53 -2.73 -6.68
N ASN A 76 0.16 -3.73 -6.13
CA ASN A 76 -0.45 -4.85 -5.43
C ASN A 76 -0.62 -4.60 -3.91
N ASN A 77 -0.20 -3.44 -3.42
CA ASN A 77 -0.11 -3.13 -2.00
C ASN A 77 -1.05 -2.01 -1.55
N ILE A 78 -1.94 -1.56 -2.42
CA ILE A 78 -2.82 -0.43 -2.11
C ILE A 78 -4.26 -0.72 -2.49
N CYS A 79 -5.18 -0.15 -1.71
CA CYS A 79 -6.62 -0.27 -1.90
C CYS A 79 -7.27 1.12 -1.89
N PHE A 80 -8.25 1.31 -2.77
CA PHE A 80 -9.12 2.47 -2.68
C PHE A 80 -10.10 2.32 -1.52
N GLU A 81 -10.29 3.38 -0.73
CA GLU A 81 -11.27 3.45 0.35
C GLU A 81 -12.13 4.71 0.21
N THR A 82 -13.26 4.74 0.88
CA THR A 82 -14.18 5.90 0.86
C THR A 82 -14.08 6.76 2.11
N ASP A 83 -13.59 6.17 3.18
CA ASP A 83 -13.53 6.72 4.53
C ASP A 83 -14.88 7.20 5.09
N TYR A 84 -15.97 6.61 4.60
CA TYR A 84 -17.32 6.89 5.14
C TYR A 84 -17.46 6.31 6.57
N PRO A 85 -18.02 7.03 7.54
CA PRO A 85 -18.74 8.30 7.45
C PRO A 85 -17.95 9.55 7.93
N HIS A 86 -16.63 9.53 7.83
CA HIS A 86 -15.82 10.66 8.29
C HIS A 86 -16.04 11.93 7.48
N SER A 87 -15.65 13.08 8.03
CA SER A 87 -15.76 14.37 7.34
C SER A 87 -14.76 14.51 6.19
N ASP A 88 -13.62 13.86 6.30
CA ASP A 88 -12.61 13.73 5.23
C ASP A 88 -12.87 12.43 4.45
N SER A 89 -13.94 12.42 3.67
CA SER A 89 -14.45 11.25 2.97
C SER A 89 -14.86 11.62 1.54
N THR A 90 -14.77 10.66 0.63
CA THR A 90 -15.27 10.86 -0.74
C THR A 90 -16.78 10.68 -0.88
N TRP A 91 -17.46 10.22 0.17
CA TRP A 91 -18.90 10.06 0.17
C TRP A 91 -19.65 11.42 0.12
N PRO A 92 -20.73 11.60 -0.68
CA PRO A 92 -21.41 10.56 -1.48
C PRO A 92 -20.90 10.43 -2.92
N HIS A 93 -19.77 11.06 -3.26
CA HIS A 93 -19.21 11.14 -4.62
C HIS A 93 -18.06 10.18 -4.87
N SER A 94 -17.99 9.07 -4.12
CA SER A 94 -16.87 8.13 -4.18
C SER A 94 -16.66 7.52 -5.56
N LYS A 95 -17.74 7.26 -6.31
CA LYS A 95 -17.65 6.74 -7.67
C LYS A 95 -17.03 7.74 -8.62
N GLU A 96 -17.53 8.97 -8.61
CA GLU A 96 -17.04 10.06 -9.46
C GLU A 96 -15.58 10.40 -9.13
N THR A 97 -15.22 10.35 -7.84
CA THR A 97 -13.84 10.54 -7.39
C THR A 97 -12.93 9.43 -7.91
N ALA A 98 -13.34 8.18 -7.77
CA ALA A 98 -12.58 7.04 -8.29
C ALA A 98 -12.40 7.11 -9.82
N GLU A 99 -13.45 7.44 -10.57
CA GLU A 99 -13.39 7.62 -12.02
C GLU A 99 -12.43 8.76 -12.42
N LYS A 100 -12.50 9.89 -11.72
CA LYS A 100 -11.60 11.04 -11.94
C LYS A 100 -10.14 10.69 -11.67
N LEU A 101 -9.87 10.00 -10.58
CA LEU A 101 -8.50 9.67 -10.16
C LEU A 101 -7.88 8.55 -10.98
N MET A 102 -8.64 7.52 -11.31
CA MET A 102 -8.13 6.26 -11.86
C MET A 102 -8.63 5.93 -13.26
N GLY A 103 -9.62 6.65 -13.79
CA GLY A 103 -10.24 6.30 -15.07
C GLY A 103 -9.30 6.31 -16.30
N HIS A 104 -8.09 6.85 -16.15
CA HIS A 104 -7.04 6.85 -17.17
C HIS A 104 -6.09 5.65 -17.06
N LEU A 105 -6.17 4.87 -15.96
CA LEU A 105 -5.32 3.71 -15.72
C LEU A 105 -5.83 2.47 -16.50
N PRO A 106 -4.97 1.47 -16.74
CA PRO A 106 -5.39 0.19 -17.30
C PRO A 106 -6.44 -0.50 -16.43
N GLU A 107 -7.39 -1.23 -17.06
CA GLU A 107 -8.50 -1.89 -16.37
C GLU A 107 -8.05 -2.89 -15.30
N ASP A 108 -6.97 -3.63 -15.54
CA ASP A 108 -6.40 -4.58 -14.59
C ASP A 108 -5.81 -3.89 -13.37
N VAL A 109 -5.24 -2.70 -13.55
CA VAL A 109 -4.76 -1.86 -12.45
C VAL A 109 -5.95 -1.33 -11.64
N ILE A 110 -6.97 -0.78 -12.30
CA ILE A 110 -8.19 -0.30 -11.63
C ILE A 110 -8.83 -1.44 -10.82
N TYR A 111 -8.95 -2.64 -11.42
CA TYR A 111 -9.49 -3.80 -10.72
C TYR A 111 -8.71 -4.11 -9.43
N LYS A 112 -7.37 -4.10 -9.48
CA LYS A 112 -6.52 -4.33 -8.30
C LYS A 112 -6.79 -3.30 -7.21
N LEU A 113 -6.75 -2.03 -7.55
CA LEU A 113 -6.91 -0.94 -6.58
C LEU A 113 -8.30 -0.92 -5.94
N MET A 114 -9.33 -1.18 -6.74
CA MET A 114 -10.72 -1.10 -6.28
C MET A 114 -11.21 -2.36 -5.56
N ARG A 115 -10.62 -3.53 -5.83
CA ARG A 115 -11.15 -4.82 -5.37
C ARG A 115 -10.09 -5.90 -5.17
N GLY A 116 -9.27 -6.18 -6.17
CA GLY A 116 -8.41 -7.36 -6.21
C GLY A 116 -7.45 -7.45 -5.03
N ASN A 117 -6.81 -6.34 -4.68
CA ASN A 117 -5.87 -6.30 -3.56
C ASN A 117 -6.54 -6.55 -2.20
N ALA A 118 -7.75 -6.04 -2.00
CA ALA A 118 -8.51 -6.30 -0.78
C ALA A 118 -8.94 -7.78 -0.67
N ILE A 119 -9.33 -8.39 -1.79
CA ILE A 119 -9.64 -9.82 -1.85
C ILE A 119 -8.43 -10.65 -1.45
N GLU A 120 -7.27 -10.37 -2.04
CA GLU A 120 -6.01 -11.07 -1.75
C GLU A 120 -5.55 -10.85 -0.30
N MET A 121 -5.58 -9.60 0.15
CA MET A 121 -5.20 -9.23 1.53
C MET A 121 -6.02 -9.97 2.57
N LEU A 122 -7.33 -10.03 2.38
CA LEU A 122 -8.27 -10.63 3.33
C LEU A 122 -8.45 -12.15 3.12
N GLY A 123 -7.85 -12.72 2.06
CA GLY A 123 -8.02 -14.13 1.73
C GLY A 123 -9.47 -14.50 1.38
N LEU A 124 -10.20 -13.57 0.74
CA LEU A 124 -11.60 -13.78 0.39
C LEU A 124 -11.72 -14.64 -0.86
N ASP A 125 -12.78 -15.43 -0.92
CA ASP A 125 -13.07 -16.33 -2.02
C ASP A 125 -14.40 -15.95 -2.67
N PHE A 126 -14.34 -15.04 -3.62
CA PHE A 126 -15.51 -14.55 -4.34
C PHE A 126 -15.75 -15.23 -5.68
N ASP A 127 -14.84 -16.10 -6.12
CA ASP A 127 -14.87 -16.72 -7.43
C ASP A 127 -15.21 -18.23 -7.38
N LYS A 128 -15.73 -18.71 -6.23
CA LYS A 128 -16.27 -20.05 -6.07
C LYS A 128 -17.77 -20.09 -6.06
#